data_5d4b7595e4a940b44aa55940e6b1fd7b
#
_entry.id   5d4b7595e4a940b44aa55940e6b1fd7b
#
_cell.length_a   1.000
_cell.length_b   1.000
_cell.length_c   1.000
_cell.angle_alpha   90.00
_cell.angle_beta   90.00
_cell.angle_gamma   90.00
#
_symmetry.space_group_name_H-M   'P 1'
#
loop_
_entity.id
_entity.type
_entity.pdbx_description
1 polymer ?
#
loop_
_entity_poly.entity_id
_entity_poly.type
_entity_poly.pdbx_seq_one_letter_code
_entity_poly.pdbx_strand_id
1 'polypeptide(L)'
;MGLAMVHGIVGGYGGRVGVQSEVGVGTTFYIYLPVAESQSSPVESVLAVSLPAGGKEHVLVVDDEEQVLSIMTSMLTGLGYRVTGKSSSQEALLLFMEERYEFDLLITDYIMPQLTGVDLCAQVKKVRPDMPVILCTGYSDQIGEEVLRRTGVDEYFLKPVTLQGLAQVVRRALNGK
;
A
#
# COMPACT_ATOMS: atom_id res chain seq x y z
N MET A 1 -10.30 -11.81 14.85
CA MET A 1 -9.25 -10.91 15.38
C MET A 1 -9.58 -9.39 15.29
N GLY A 2 -10.61 -8.97 14.60
CA GLY A 2 -10.89 -7.55 14.31
C GLY A 2 -11.14 -6.62 15.52
N LEU A 3 -11.99 -6.98 16.47
CA LEU A 3 -12.38 -6.09 17.58
C LEU A 3 -11.26 -5.83 18.60
N ALA A 4 -10.39 -6.78 18.85
CA ALA A 4 -9.23 -6.59 19.73
C ALA A 4 -8.25 -5.56 19.14
N MET A 5 -8.11 -5.53 17.82
CA MET A 5 -7.29 -4.55 17.11
C MET A 5 -7.90 -3.14 17.21
N VAL A 6 -9.21 -3.01 16.99
CA VAL A 6 -9.93 -1.73 17.16
C VAL A 6 -9.75 -1.19 18.58
N HIS A 7 -9.92 -2.04 19.60
CA HIS A 7 -9.72 -1.66 20.99
C HIS A 7 -8.28 -1.20 21.26
N GLY A 8 -7.30 -1.91 20.73
CA GLY A 8 -5.88 -1.55 20.87
C GLY A 8 -5.54 -0.21 20.20
N ILE A 9 -6.01 0.02 18.98
CA ILE A 9 -5.79 1.27 18.24
C ILE A 9 -6.42 2.44 18.97
N VAL A 10 -7.72 2.34 19.33
CA VAL A 10 -8.43 3.42 20.03
C VAL A 10 -7.80 3.71 21.39
N GLY A 11 -7.40 2.67 22.13
CA GLY A 11 -6.69 2.81 23.41
C GLY A 11 -5.33 3.50 23.25
N GLY A 12 -4.59 3.22 22.18
CA GLY A 12 -3.32 3.88 21.85
C GLY A 12 -3.45 5.39 21.63
N TYR A 13 -4.62 5.86 21.21
CA TYR A 13 -4.96 7.28 21.10
C TYR A 13 -5.61 7.86 22.36
N GLY A 14 -5.57 7.15 23.48
CA GLY A 14 -6.22 7.59 24.73
C GLY A 14 -7.75 7.56 24.67
N GLY A 15 -8.31 6.89 23.68
CA GLY A 15 -9.74 6.79 23.46
C GLY A 15 -10.39 5.60 24.17
N ARG A 16 -11.71 5.44 24.01
CA ARG A 16 -12.51 4.32 24.55
C ARG A 16 -13.46 3.82 23.49
N VAL A 17 -13.74 2.50 23.54
CA VAL A 17 -14.73 1.83 22.70
C VAL A 17 -15.87 1.35 23.59
N GLY A 18 -17.10 1.70 23.23
CA GLY A 18 -18.33 1.19 23.81
C GLY A 18 -19.08 0.35 22.78
N VAL A 19 -19.88 -0.63 23.24
CA VAL A 19 -20.73 -1.44 22.38
C VAL A 19 -22.11 -1.56 22.99
N GLN A 20 -23.14 -1.45 22.16
CA GLN A 20 -24.53 -1.76 22.48
C GLN A 20 -25.05 -2.73 21.45
N SER A 21 -25.56 -3.87 21.90
CA SER A 21 -26.06 -4.92 21.01
C SER A 21 -27.37 -5.48 21.52
N GLU A 22 -28.32 -5.66 20.60
CA GLU A 22 -29.61 -6.29 20.89
C GLU A 22 -29.89 -7.34 19.83
N VAL A 23 -30.23 -8.55 20.28
CA VAL A 23 -30.48 -9.69 19.39
C VAL A 23 -31.67 -9.42 18.47
N GLY A 24 -31.47 -9.55 17.18
CA GLY A 24 -32.49 -9.30 16.15
C GLY A 24 -32.65 -7.83 15.77
N VAL A 25 -31.99 -6.89 16.46
CA VAL A 25 -32.02 -5.45 16.17
C VAL A 25 -30.71 -5.00 15.56
N GLY A 26 -29.57 -5.39 16.15
CA GLY A 26 -28.25 -5.06 15.62
C GLY A 26 -27.23 -4.70 16.71
N THR A 27 -26.05 -4.24 16.26
CA THR A 27 -24.95 -3.84 17.13
C THR A 27 -24.45 -2.45 16.74
N THR A 28 -24.33 -1.57 17.73
CA THR A 28 -23.76 -0.22 17.59
C THR A 28 -22.47 -0.11 18.36
N PHE A 29 -21.41 0.36 17.72
CA PHE A 29 -20.13 0.68 18.34
C PHE A 29 -19.99 2.18 18.51
N TYR A 30 -19.56 2.60 19.70
CA TYR A 30 -19.25 3.98 20.04
C TYR A 30 -17.74 4.10 20.21
N ILE A 31 -17.10 4.98 19.45
CA ILE A 31 -15.67 5.29 19.57
C ILE A 31 -15.54 6.71 20.10
N TYR A 32 -14.91 6.84 21.26
CA TYR A 32 -14.62 8.13 21.88
C TYR A 32 -13.13 8.37 21.77
N LEU A 33 -12.76 9.48 21.13
CA LEU A 33 -11.37 9.93 21.05
C LEU A 33 -11.24 11.25 21.82
N PRO A 34 -10.11 11.51 22.52
CA PRO A 34 -9.88 12.81 23.12
C PRO A 34 -9.82 13.87 22.02
N VAL A 35 -10.40 15.02 22.29
CA VAL A 35 -10.26 16.17 21.42
C VAL A 35 -8.81 16.64 21.52
N ALA A 36 -8.11 16.76 20.39
CA ALA A 36 -6.80 17.39 20.38
C ALA A 36 -6.98 18.84 20.86
N GLU A 37 -6.38 19.19 22.01
CA GLU A 37 -6.27 20.59 22.36
C GLU A 37 -5.47 21.28 21.25
N SER A 38 -6.17 22.05 20.42
CA SER A 38 -5.52 22.95 19.50
C SER A 38 -4.73 23.94 20.37
N GLN A 39 -3.46 23.65 20.64
CA GLN A 39 -2.55 24.74 20.81
C GLN A 39 -2.69 25.54 19.52
N SER A 40 -3.31 26.71 19.64
CA SER A 40 -3.41 27.70 18.59
C SER A 40 -2.01 28.28 18.31
N SER A 41 -1.11 27.43 17.87
CA SER A 41 -0.07 27.87 16.96
C SER A 41 -0.83 28.31 15.70
N PRO A 42 -0.60 29.55 15.21
CA PRO A 42 -1.14 29.90 13.91
C PRO A 42 -0.90 28.69 13.02
N VAL A 43 -1.89 28.32 12.24
CA VAL A 43 -1.72 27.38 11.16
C VAL A 43 -0.68 28.03 10.25
N GLU A 44 0.57 28.00 10.72
CA GLU A 44 1.69 28.00 9.82
C GLU A 44 1.34 26.84 8.91
N SER A 45 0.90 27.25 7.74
CA SER A 45 0.62 26.41 6.60
C SER A 45 1.30 25.07 6.88
N VAL A 46 0.48 24.02 7.15
CA VAL A 46 0.98 22.64 7.09
C VAL A 46 1.83 22.71 5.88
N LEU A 47 3.14 22.82 6.13
CA LEU A 47 4.16 22.98 5.09
C LEU A 47 3.66 22.05 4.04
N ALA A 48 3.23 22.62 2.92
CA ALA A 48 2.78 21.81 1.82
C ALA A 48 3.90 20.81 1.69
N VAL A 49 3.72 19.64 2.34
CA VAL A 49 4.68 18.55 2.20
C VAL A 49 4.57 18.33 0.72
N SER A 50 5.51 18.96 0.01
CA SER A 50 5.52 18.92 -1.44
C SER A 50 5.59 17.44 -1.72
N LEU A 51 4.42 16.87 -2.05
CA LEU A 51 4.37 15.49 -2.51
C LEU A 51 5.46 15.41 -3.55
N PRO A 52 6.35 14.44 -3.48
CA PRO A 52 7.38 14.29 -4.50
C PRO A 52 6.68 14.43 -5.84
N ALA A 53 7.23 15.27 -6.72
CA ALA A 53 6.62 15.50 -8.02
C ALA A 53 6.32 14.14 -8.64
N GLY A 54 5.06 13.92 -9.00
CA GLY A 54 4.62 12.73 -9.70
C GLY A 54 5.39 12.59 -11.02
N GLY A 55 5.28 11.46 -11.66
CA GLY A 55 5.95 11.17 -12.90
C GLY A 55 5.00 10.79 -14.02
N LYS A 56 5.57 10.46 -15.16
CA LYS A 56 4.83 9.93 -16.31
C LYS A 56 5.04 8.42 -16.47
N GLU A 57 5.75 7.84 -15.53
CA GLU A 57 6.14 6.44 -15.54
C GLU A 57 4.89 5.56 -15.51
N HIS A 58 4.98 4.38 -16.10
CA HIS A 58 3.89 3.41 -16.16
C HIS A 58 4.04 2.38 -15.04
N VAL A 59 3.09 2.36 -14.14
CA VAL A 59 3.07 1.50 -12.95
C VAL A 59 2.08 0.36 -13.14
N LEU A 60 2.57 -0.88 -12.99
CA LEU A 60 1.72 -2.06 -12.88
C LEU A 60 1.41 -2.29 -11.40
N VAL A 61 0.13 -2.25 -11.03
CA VAL A 61 -0.34 -2.47 -9.65
C VAL A 61 -1.10 -3.79 -9.59
N VAL A 62 -0.74 -4.65 -8.62
CA VAL A 62 -1.34 -5.98 -8.47
C VAL A 62 -1.78 -6.19 -7.02
N ASP A 63 -3.08 -6.35 -6.79
CA ASP A 63 -3.66 -6.61 -5.47
C ASP A 63 -5.00 -7.33 -5.67
N ASP A 64 -5.21 -8.48 -5.02
CA ASP A 64 -6.43 -9.28 -5.18
C ASP A 64 -7.64 -8.64 -4.47
N GLU A 65 -7.42 -7.68 -3.58
CA GLU A 65 -8.48 -6.86 -3.02
C GLU A 65 -8.83 -5.70 -3.96
N GLU A 66 -9.91 -5.81 -4.73
CA GLU A 66 -10.35 -4.79 -5.70
C GLU A 66 -10.46 -3.38 -5.11
N GLN A 67 -10.84 -3.27 -3.83
CA GLN A 67 -10.95 -1.97 -3.15
C GLN A 67 -9.58 -1.34 -2.94
N VAL A 68 -8.59 -2.11 -2.51
CA VAL A 68 -7.20 -1.65 -2.32
C VAL A 68 -6.61 -1.27 -3.67
N LEU A 69 -6.79 -2.12 -4.68
CA LEU A 69 -6.35 -1.88 -6.05
C LEU A 69 -6.92 -0.56 -6.61
N SER A 70 -8.22 -0.32 -6.43
CA SER A 70 -8.90 0.90 -6.87
C SER A 70 -8.34 2.15 -6.18
N ILE A 71 -8.12 2.09 -4.86
CA ILE A 71 -7.56 3.19 -4.07
C ILE A 71 -6.13 3.50 -4.54
N MET A 72 -5.27 2.49 -4.65
CA MET A 72 -3.89 2.68 -5.09
C MET A 72 -3.80 3.24 -6.51
N THR A 73 -4.62 2.70 -7.43
CA THR A 73 -4.72 3.20 -8.80
C THR A 73 -5.12 4.67 -8.84
N SER A 74 -6.14 5.05 -8.05
CA SER A 74 -6.60 6.44 -7.97
C SER A 74 -5.54 7.38 -7.39
N MET A 75 -4.83 6.96 -6.34
CA MET A 75 -3.75 7.73 -5.72
C MET A 75 -2.59 7.96 -6.71
N LEU A 76 -2.13 6.90 -7.38
CA LEU A 76 -1.03 7.00 -8.34
C LEU A 76 -1.39 7.83 -9.56
N THR A 77 -2.61 7.67 -10.08
CA THR A 77 -3.12 8.50 -11.18
C THR A 77 -3.19 9.97 -10.76
N GLY A 78 -3.66 10.26 -9.54
CA GLY A 78 -3.66 11.60 -8.96
C GLY A 78 -2.26 12.20 -8.80
N LEU A 79 -1.24 11.38 -8.65
CA LEU A 79 0.18 11.77 -8.64
C LEU A 79 0.77 11.93 -10.06
N GLY A 80 0.00 11.64 -11.13
CA GLY A 80 0.41 11.83 -12.52
C GLY A 80 0.98 10.59 -13.21
N TYR A 81 1.04 9.44 -12.53
CA TYR A 81 1.51 8.19 -13.14
C TYR A 81 0.48 7.59 -14.09
N ARG A 82 0.95 6.90 -15.12
CA ARG A 82 0.12 5.98 -15.90
C ARG A 82 0.01 4.67 -15.11
N VAL A 83 -1.21 4.15 -14.91
CA VAL A 83 -1.42 2.98 -14.04
C VAL A 83 -2.21 1.91 -14.77
N THR A 84 -1.72 0.68 -14.68
CA THR A 84 -2.45 -0.54 -15.05
C THR A 84 -2.64 -1.38 -13.80
N GLY A 85 -3.91 -1.60 -13.41
CA GLY A 85 -4.28 -2.43 -12.26
C GLY A 85 -4.68 -3.84 -12.68
N LYS A 86 -4.28 -4.85 -11.91
CA LYS A 86 -4.69 -6.24 -12.05
C LYS A 86 -5.04 -6.83 -10.69
N SER A 87 -6.16 -7.51 -10.59
CA SER A 87 -6.58 -8.24 -9.39
C SER A 87 -6.10 -9.69 -9.35
N SER A 88 -5.42 -10.15 -10.39
CA SER A 88 -4.83 -11.48 -10.50
C SER A 88 -3.34 -11.39 -10.80
N SER A 89 -2.53 -12.00 -9.94
CA SER A 89 -1.08 -12.11 -10.14
C SER A 89 -0.69 -12.87 -11.40
N GLN A 90 -1.50 -13.86 -11.81
CA GLN A 90 -1.28 -14.59 -13.06
C GLN A 90 -1.55 -13.73 -14.28
N GLU A 91 -2.67 -12.99 -14.30
CA GLU A 91 -2.97 -12.06 -15.38
C GLU A 91 -1.94 -10.93 -15.47
N ALA A 92 -1.49 -10.44 -14.33
CA ALA A 92 -0.42 -9.44 -14.27
C ALA A 92 0.87 -9.97 -14.87
N LEU A 93 1.25 -11.20 -14.55
CA LEU A 93 2.45 -11.84 -15.11
C LEU A 93 2.31 -12.03 -16.63
N LEU A 94 1.18 -12.52 -17.13
CA LEU A 94 0.95 -12.68 -18.56
C LEU A 94 1.06 -11.34 -19.29
N LEU A 95 0.38 -10.32 -18.80
CA LEU A 95 0.46 -8.97 -19.36
C LEU A 95 1.90 -8.43 -19.33
N PHE A 96 2.62 -8.63 -18.22
CA PHE A 96 4.02 -8.20 -18.14
C PHE A 96 4.91 -8.93 -19.16
N MET A 97 4.69 -10.22 -19.40
CA MET A 97 5.46 -10.98 -20.41
C MET A 97 5.22 -10.47 -21.84
N GLU A 98 4.02 -10.02 -22.14
CA GLU A 98 3.66 -9.44 -23.45
C GLU A 98 4.18 -8.00 -23.60
N GLU A 99 4.06 -7.16 -22.56
CA GLU A 99 4.32 -5.73 -22.58
C GLU A 99 5.45 -5.30 -21.64
N ARG A 100 6.45 -6.13 -21.40
CA ARG A 100 7.48 -5.96 -20.36
C ARG A 100 8.26 -4.65 -20.41
N TYR A 101 8.35 -4.01 -21.55
CA TYR A 101 9.05 -2.71 -21.71
C TYR A 101 8.13 -1.49 -21.53
N GLU A 102 6.84 -1.69 -21.39
CA GLU A 102 5.87 -0.63 -21.16
C GLU A 102 5.80 -0.21 -19.69
N PHE A 103 6.24 -1.07 -18.77
CA PHE A 103 6.17 -0.80 -17.34
C PHE A 103 7.53 -0.34 -16.80
N ASP A 104 7.48 0.69 -15.94
CA ASP A 104 8.64 1.26 -15.26
C ASP A 104 8.74 0.80 -13.81
N LEU A 105 7.64 0.35 -13.20
CA LEU A 105 7.53 -0.07 -11.81
C LEU A 105 6.45 -1.13 -11.65
N LEU A 106 6.72 -2.14 -10.82
CA LEU A 106 5.73 -3.08 -10.30
C LEU A 106 5.44 -2.77 -8.82
N ILE A 107 4.17 -2.65 -8.46
CA ILE A 107 3.70 -2.65 -7.08
C ILE A 107 2.80 -3.86 -6.91
N THR A 108 3.10 -4.74 -5.95
CA THR A 108 2.34 -5.97 -5.77
C THR A 108 2.04 -6.22 -4.29
N ASP A 109 0.85 -6.74 -3.99
CA ASP A 109 0.58 -7.26 -2.64
C ASP A 109 1.44 -8.49 -2.35
N TYR A 110 1.76 -8.69 -1.08
CA TYR A 110 2.57 -9.82 -0.63
C TYR A 110 1.80 -11.13 -0.70
N ILE A 111 0.56 -11.15 -0.20
CA ILE A 111 -0.26 -12.36 -0.09
C ILE A 111 -1.39 -12.30 -1.12
N MET A 112 -1.24 -13.05 -2.19
CA MET A 112 -2.27 -13.20 -3.21
C MET A 112 -2.53 -14.68 -3.50
N PRO A 113 -3.74 -15.06 -3.93
CA PRO A 113 -4.03 -16.42 -4.38
C PRO A 113 -3.13 -16.85 -5.55
N GLN A 114 -2.82 -18.14 -5.61
CA GLN A 114 -2.11 -18.82 -6.72
C GLN A 114 -0.62 -18.42 -6.85
N LEU A 115 -0.30 -17.14 -6.96
CA LEU A 115 1.06 -16.64 -7.10
C LEU A 115 1.26 -15.48 -6.13
N THR A 116 2.15 -15.65 -5.15
CA THR A 116 2.44 -14.60 -4.17
C THR A 116 3.17 -13.41 -4.82
N GLY A 117 3.13 -12.24 -4.19
CA GLY A 117 3.87 -11.08 -4.70
C GLY A 117 5.38 -11.31 -4.80
N VAL A 118 5.93 -12.13 -3.91
CA VAL A 118 7.34 -12.56 -3.97
C VAL A 118 7.62 -13.43 -5.20
N ASP A 119 6.74 -14.38 -5.49
CA ASP A 119 6.89 -15.24 -6.66
C ASP A 119 6.73 -14.43 -7.96
N LEU A 120 5.76 -13.48 -7.98
CA LEU A 120 5.58 -12.55 -9.10
C LEU A 120 6.85 -11.71 -9.31
N CYS A 121 7.40 -11.13 -8.23
CA CYS A 121 8.65 -10.39 -8.27
C CYS A 121 9.77 -11.24 -8.87
N ALA A 122 9.97 -12.48 -8.39
CA ALA A 122 11.00 -13.38 -8.89
C ALA A 122 10.86 -13.69 -10.38
N GLN A 123 9.62 -13.82 -10.89
CA GLN A 123 9.37 -14.03 -12.32
C GLN A 123 9.68 -12.78 -13.15
N VAL A 124 9.25 -11.61 -12.67
CA VAL A 124 9.51 -10.31 -13.31
C VAL A 124 11.02 -10.03 -13.36
N LYS A 125 11.74 -10.24 -12.26
CA LYS A 125 13.19 -10.02 -12.17
C LYS A 125 14.01 -11.00 -13.04
N LYS A 126 13.52 -12.20 -13.33
CA LYS A 126 14.18 -13.11 -14.31
C LYS A 126 14.17 -12.54 -15.72
N VAL A 127 13.12 -11.79 -16.08
CA VAL A 127 12.95 -11.21 -17.42
C VAL A 127 13.55 -9.81 -17.50
N ARG A 128 13.35 -9.01 -16.45
CA ARG A 128 13.89 -7.66 -16.32
C ARG A 128 14.53 -7.47 -14.94
N PRO A 129 15.81 -7.81 -14.78
CA PRO A 129 16.52 -7.68 -13.49
C PRO A 129 16.55 -6.24 -12.95
N ASP A 130 16.48 -5.25 -13.85
CA ASP A 130 16.48 -3.80 -13.56
C ASP A 130 15.10 -3.24 -13.19
N MET A 131 14.02 -4.02 -13.34
CA MET A 131 12.65 -3.56 -13.03
C MET A 131 12.50 -3.29 -11.54
N PRO A 132 12.18 -2.05 -11.11
CA PRO A 132 11.90 -1.79 -9.71
C PRO A 132 10.63 -2.50 -9.26
N VAL A 133 10.66 -3.06 -8.05
CA VAL A 133 9.52 -3.75 -7.45
C VAL A 133 9.29 -3.26 -6.04
N ILE A 134 8.05 -2.84 -5.74
CA ILE A 134 7.56 -2.50 -4.42
C ILE A 134 6.62 -3.61 -3.95
N LEU A 135 6.85 -4.13 -2.77
CA LEU A 135 5.99 -5.12 -2.12
C LEU A 135 5.10 -4.45 -1.07
N CYS A 136 3.78 -4.58 -1.22
CA CYS A 136 2.80 -4.15 -0.21
C CYS A 136 2.52 -5.27 0.78
N THR A 137 2.46 -4.96 2.08
CA THR A 137 2.21 -5.95 3.11
C THR A 137 1.33 -5.41 4.22
N GLY A 138 0.46 -6.26 4.77
CA GLY A 138 -0.46 -5.89 5.84
C GLY A 138 0.12 -5.94 7.25
N TYR A 139 1.28 -6.60 7.46
CA TYR A 139 1.86 -6.75 8.79
C TYR A 139 3.39 -6.88 8.74
N SER A 140 4.07 -6.07 9.54
CA SER A 140 5.53 -5.89 9.50
C SER A 140 6.36 -7.02 10.11
N ASP A 141 5.76 -7.91 10.90
CA ASP A 141 6.53 -8.75 11.83
C ASP A 141 7.21 -9.97 11.19
N GLN A 142 6.99 -10.23 9.90
CA GLN A 142 7.52 -11.43 9.25
C GLN A 142 8.33 -11.20 7.96
N ILE A 143 8.37 -9.97 7.45
CA ILE A 143 9.23 -9.66 6.30
C ILE A 143 10.53 -9.08 6.85
N GLY A 144 11.42 -9.95 7.31
CA GLY A 144 12.77 -9.55 7.67
C GLY A 144 13.55 -9.05 6.44
N GLU A 145 14.54 -8.18 6.64
CA GLU A 145 15.46 -7.71 5.59
C GLU A 145 16.05 -8.87 4.76
N GLU A 146 16.13 -10.07 5.33
CA GLU A 146 16.62 -11.26 4.68
C GLU A 146 15.68 -11.75 3.55
N VAL A 147 14.35 -11.64 3.74
CA VAL A 147 13.35 -11.97 2.72
C VAL A 147 13.47 -10.98 1.55
N LEU A 148 13.57 -9.68 1.85
CA LEU A 148 13.74 -8.64 0.83
C LEU A 148 15.00 -8.87 -0.01
N ARG A 149 16.13 -9.19 0.61
CA ARG A 149 17.39 -9.46 -0.09
C ARG A 149 17.33 -10.69 -0.99
N ARG A 150 16.59 -11.74 -0.58
CA ARG A 150 16.47 -13.00 -1.36
C ARG A 150 15.50 -12.89 -2.52
N THR A 151 14.54 -11.99 -2.44
CA THR A 151 13.43 -11.92 -3.41
C THR A 151 13.67 -10.94 -4.55
N GLY A 152 14.68 -10.07 -4.43
CA GLY A 152 14.95 -9.03 -5.42
C GLY A 152 13.94 -7.85 -5.37
N VAL A 153 13.16 -7.75 -4.29
CA VAL A 153 12.29 -6.60 -4.03
C VAL A 153 13.16 -5.39 -3.67
N ASP A 154 12.89 -4.24 -4.28
CA ASP A 154 13.70 -3.03 -4.09
C ASP A 154 13.21 -2.21 -2.90
N GLU A 155 11.89 -2.14 -2.70
CA GLU A 155 11.24 -1.40 -1.61
C GLU A 155 10.02 -2.18 -1.08
N TYR A 156 9.62 -1.87 0.13
CA TYR A 156 8.36 -2.38 0.69
C TYR A 156 7.51 -1.25 1.28
N PHE A 157 6.21 -1.52 1.34
CA PHE A 157 5.23 -0.58 1.85
C PHE A 157 4.26 -1.28 2.80
N LEU A 158 4.03 -0.70 3.97
CA LEU A 158 3.11 -1.23 4.96
C LEU A 158 1.69 -0.69 4.74
N LYS A 159 0.70 -1.57 4.63
CA LYS A 159 -0.72 -1.19 4.69
C LYS A 159 -1.05 -0.70 6.12
N PRO A 160 -1.83 0.38 6.32
CA PRO A 160 -2.69 1.05 5.35
C PRO A 160 -1.96 2.02 4.42
N VAL A 161 -2.36 2.03 3.16
CA VAL A 161 -1.77 2.88 2.12
C VAL A 161 -2.14 4.34 2.36
N THR A 162 -1.15 5.21 2.53
CA THR A 162 -1.34 6.66 2.57
C THR A 162 -0.76 7.31 1.31
N LEU A 163 -1.39 8.40 0.83
CA LEU A 163 -0.92 9.10 -0.37
C LEU A 163 0.54 9.54 -0.26
N GLN A 164 0.92 10.08 0.90
CA GLN A 164 2.28 10.55 1.15
C GLN A 164 3.29 9.39 1.18
N GLY A 165 2.96 8.30 1.89
CA GLY A 165 3.83 7.12 1.97
C GLY A 165 4.02 6.48 0.59
N LEU A 166 2.94 6.34 -0.19
CA LEU A 166 2.98 5.81 -1.54
C LEU A 166 3.84 6.68 -2.46
N ALA A 167 3.65 8.01 -2.45
CA ALA A 167 4.45 8.94 -3.26
C ALA A 167 5.95 8.84 -2.93
N GLN A 168 6.31 8.73 -1.66
CA GLN A 168 7.70 8.62 -1.22
C GLN A 168 8.34 7.29 -1.65
N VAL A 169 7.66 6.16 -1.42
CA VAL A 169 8.23 4.85 -1.75
C VAL A 169 8.37 4.66 -3.25
N VAL A 170 7.39 5.11 -4.04
CA VAL A 170 7.45 5.07 -5.50
C VAL A 170 8.64 5.87 -6.03
N ARG A 171 8.86 7.07 -5.51
CA ARG A 171 10.02 7.88 -5.92
C ARG A 171 11.35 7.27 -5.51
N ARG A 172 11.46 6.64 -4.34
CA ARG A 172 12.69 5.93 -3.96
C ARG A 172 12.97 4.76 -4.92
N ALA A 173 11.97 3.93 -5.19
CA ALA A 173 12.12 2.80 -6.09
C ALA A 173 12.51 3.21 -7.53
N LEU A 174 11.93 4.29 -8.06
CA LEU A 174 12.24 4.80 -9.40
C LEU A 174 13.58 5.53 -9.48
N ASN A 175 14.02 6.21 -8.42
CA ASN A 175 15.28 6.96 -8.38
C ASN A 175 16.49 6.13 -7.93
N GLY A 176 16.29 4.93 -7.44
CA GLY A 176 17.34 4.02 -6.99
C GLY A 176 18.13 3.33 -8.11
N LYS A 177 17.93 3.79 -9.35
CA LYS A 177 18.65 3.34 -10.55
C LYS A 177 19.90 4.18 -10.80
#